data_05d6fd299bffab74ffda2572d14c35ba
#
_entry.id   05d6fd299bffab74ffda2572d14c35ba
#
_cell.length_a   1.000
_cell.length_b   1.000
_cell.length_c   1.000
_cell.angle_alpha   90.00
_cell.angle_beta   90.00
_cell.angle_gamma   90.00
#
_symmetry.space_group_name_H-M   'P 1'
#
loop_
_entity.id
_entity.type
_entity.pdbx_description
1 polymer ?
#
loop_
_entity_poly.entity_id
_entity_poly.type
_entity_poly.pdbx_seq_one_letter_code
_entity_poly.pdbx_strand_id
1 'polypeptide(L)'
;MLSYIQTIVDQDKSCGQYILTGSHQPLLNEGVTQSLAGRTGILRLLPLSITELRSAGIELERDQYLHQGFMPRLYDTELDAKNLYRDYFSTYVEKDLRLILNVKDLSAFEMFIKMLVGRVGQLIKLSALSNDIGVSSQTLSQWLSVLEASFIIFRLPCYFENFGKRLVKSQKLYFTEPGLAAWLLGINSPEQISRDPLFGGLFENMVVVEALKHRLNSGEMPELYFLRDSQGLEADLVFRANHDQLIPIEIKGGMTWNKDFCKNLLKLQKISPKFDKGYVVYAGELTPEVDGIKFVNFKDTASVLS
;
A
#
# COMPACT_ATOMS: atom_id res chain seq x y z
N MET A 1 32.15 -4.25 -5.86
CA MET A 1 31.81 -2.83 -5.72
C MET A 1 31.52 -2.46 -4.25
N LEU A 2 30.58 -3.09 -3.59
CA LEU A 2 30.19 -2.74 -2.20
C LEU A 2 31.35 -2.86 -1.20
N SER A 3 32.24 -3.85 -1.34
CA SER A 3 33.43 -4.00 -0.50
C SER A 3 34.42 -2.83 -0.61
N TYR A 4 34.54 -2.22 -1.79
CA TYR A 4 35.36 -1.02 -1.97
C TYR A 4 34.73 0.20 -1.28
N ILE A 5 33.43 0.37 -1.42
CA ILE A 5 32.68 1.44 -0.74
C ILE A 5 32.84 1.28 0.77
N GLN A 6 32.70 0.06 1.30
CA GLN A 6 32.91 -0.22 2.71
C GLN A 6 34.30 0.26 3.20
N THR A 7 35.36 -0.05 2.47
CA THR A 7 36.73 0.35 2.84
C THR A 7 36.86 1.88 2.90
N ILE A 8 36.25 2.60 1.93
CA ILE A 8 36.33 4.06 1.87
C ILE A 8 35.54 4.68 3.05
N VAL A 9 34.31 4.22 3.29
CA VAL A 9 33.43 4.72 4.36
C VAL A 9 34.01 4.40 5.75
N ASP A 10 34.78 3.33 5.88
CA ASP A 10 35.48 3.01 7.14
C ASP A 10 36.65 3.94 7.42
N GLN A 11 37.28 4.49 6.38
CA GLN A 11 38.39 5.46 6.49
C GLN A 11 37.89 6.89 6.69
N ASP A 12 36.86 7.27 5.93
CA ASP A 12 36.21 8.59 6.05
C ASP A 12 34.76 8.40 6.53
N LYS A 13 34.50 8.85 7.77
CA LYS A 13 33.21 8.71 8.44
C LYS A 13 32.21 9.81 8.09
N SER A 14 32.47 10.64 7.10
CA SER A 14 31.52 11.65 6.64
C SER A 14 30.25 10.97 6.08
N CYS A 15 29.07 11.53 6.38
CA CYS A 15 27.79 10.98 5.93
C CYS A 15 27.47 11.44 4.50
N GLY A 16 26.68 10.64 3.76
CA GLY A 16 26.12 11.03 2.46
C GLY A 16 27.11 10.97 1.28
N GLN A 17 28.23 10.25 1.41
CA GLN A 17 29.23 10.12 0.34
C GLN A 17 28.72 9.38 -0.90
N TYR A 18 27.82 8.42 -0.72
CA TYR A 18 27.33 7.56 -1.78
C TYR A 18 25.82 7.42 -1.73
N ILE A 19 25.20 7.41 -2.90
CA ILE A 19 23.81 7.02 -3.11
C ILE A 19 23.83 5.73 -3.93
N LEU A 20 23.33 4.64 -3.35
CA LEU A 20 23.21 3.35 -4.00
C LEU A 20 21.78 3.14 -4.47
N THR A 21 21.57 2.97 -5.76
CA THR A 21 20.25 2.68 -6.34
C THR A 21 20.30 1.37 -7.12
N GLY A 22 19.17 0.69 -7.23
CA GLY A 22 19.09 -0.53 -8.03
C GLY A 22 17.65 -0.96 -8.24
N SER A 23 17.35 -1.51 -9.41
CA SER A 23 16.04 -2.06 -9.77
C SER A 23 15.77 -3.42 -9.10
N HIS A 24 16.83 -4.16 -8.72
CA HIS A 24 16.75 -5.45 -8.04
C HIS A 24 16.87 -5.27 -6.52
N GLN A 25 15.81 -4.82 -5.89
CA GLN A 25 15.80 -4.49 -4.46
C GLN A 25 16.19 -5.64 -3.51
N PRO A 26 15.73 -6.90 -3.70
CA PRO A 26 16.15 -8.00 -2.85
C PRO A 26 17.67 -8.23 -2.87
N LEU A 27 18.29 -8.20 -4.06
CA LEU A 27 19.75 -8.37 -4.22
C LEU A 27 20.54 -7.18 -3.69
N LEU A 28 20.03 -5.96 -3.87
CA LEU A 28 20.66 -4.76 -3.32
C LEU A 28 20.63 -4.79 -1.79
N ASN A 29 19.49 -5.12 -1.19
CA ASN A 29 19.33 -5.23 0.27
C ASN A 29 20.25 -6.30 0.87
N GLU A 30 20.37 -7.47 0.22
CA GLU A 30 21.27 -8.53 0.67
C GLU A 30 22.73 -8.05 0.63
N GLY A 31 23.17 -7.45 -0.47
CA GLY A 31 24.54 -6.94 -0.60
C GLY A 31 24.86 -5.81 0.39
N VAL A 32 23.94 -4.90 0.62
CA VAL A 32 24.06 -3.81 1.60
C VAL A 32 24.13 -4.38 3.02
N THR A 33 23.26 -5.34 3.36
CA THR A 33 23.25 -5.96 4.68
C THR A 33 24.55 -6.70 4.98
N GLN A 34 25.15 -7.37 3.99
CA GLN A 34 26.39 -8.10 4.18
C GLN A 34 27.62 -7.17 4.30
N SER A 35 27.68 -6.09 3.53
CA SER A 35 28.90 -5.27 3.44
C SER A 35 28.81 -3.93 4.14
N LEU A 36 27.64 -3.33 4.27
CA LEU A 36 27.43 -1.95 4.74
C LEU A 36 26.50 -1.85 5.95
N ALA A 37 26.30 -2.94 6.70
CA ALA A 37 25.48 -2.94 7.90
C ALA A 37 25.95 -1.86 8.89
N GLY A 38 25.00 -1.06 9.38
CA GLY A 38 25.27 0.06 10.30
C GLY A 38 25.94 1.29 9.68
N ARG A 39 26.18 1.30 8.36
CA ARG A 39 26.81 2.40 7.59
C ARG A 39 25.89 3.01 6.54
N THR A 40 24.68 2.47 6.38
CA THR A 40 23.76 2.84 5.31
C THR A 40 22.40 3.18 5.87
N GLY A 41 21.85 4.33 5.49
CA GLY A 41 20.43 4.63 5.61
C GLY A 41 19.68 4.02 4.42
N ILE A 42 18.57 3.31 4.68
CA ILE A 42 17.73 2.71 3.64
C ILE A 42 16.49 3.57 3.49
N LEU A 43 16.33 4.18 2.32
CA LEU A 43 15.13 4.90 1.93
C LEU A 43 14.34 4.05 0.93
N ARG A 44 13.03 3.99 1.11
CA ARG A 44 12.11 3.28 0.21
C ARG A 44 11.29 4.29 -0.55
N LEU A 45 11.41 4.28 -1.86
CA LEU A 45 10.67 5.18 -2.74
C LEU A 45 9.64 4.37 -3.53
N LEU A 46 8.37 4.67 -3.28
CA LEU A 46 7.23 4.14 -4.04
C LEU A 46 6.91 5.06 -5.23
N PRO A 47 5.98 4.69 -6.13
CA PRO A 47 5.47 5.61 -7.13
C PRO A 47 4.99 6.94 -6.52
N LEU A 48 4.82 7.98 -7.33
CA LEU A 48 4.46 9.34 -6.90
C LEU A 48 3.24 9.33 -5.96
N SER A 49 3.24 10.22 -4.99
CA SER A 49 2.08 10.48 -4.14
C SER A 49 1.18 11.58 -4.74
N ILE A 50 -0.06 11.68 -4.27
CA ILE A 50 -0.96 12.78 -4.62
C ILE A 50 -0.33 14.12 -4.23
N THR A 51 0.36 14.18 -3.09
CA THR A 51 1.06 15.39 -2.65
C THR A 51 2.17 15.81 -3.62
N GLU A 52 2.96 14.87 -4.14
CA GLU A 52 4.00 15.15 -5.13
C GLU A 52 3.40 15.63 -6.45
N LEU A 53 2.34 14.98 -6.94
CA LEU A 53 1.64 15.41 -8.16
C LEU A 53 1.05 16.82 -8.01
N ARG A 54 0.39 17.12 -6.90
CA ARG A 54 -0.15 18.46 -6.63
C ARG A 54 0.95 19.52 -6.53
N SER A 55 2.11 19.19 -5.97
CA SER A 55 3.27 20.12 -5.94
C SER A 55 3.82 20.42 -7.34
N ALA A 56 3.62 19.51 -8.29
CA ALA A 56 3.94 19.70 -9.71
C ALA A 56 2.78 20.36 -10.51
N GLY A 57 1.72 20.81 -9.85
CA GLY A 57 0.55 21.40 -10.48
C GLY A 57 -0.40 20.40 -11.18
N ILE A 58 -0.25 19.11 -10.87
CA ILE A 58 -1.08 18.05 -11.45
C ILE A 58 -2.14 17.65 -10.43
N GLU A 59 -3.39 17.89 -10.75
CA GLU A 59 -4.53 17.47 -9.94
C GLU A 59 -5.54 16.73 -10.80
N LEU A 60 -5.89 15.51 -10.37
CA LEU A 60 -6.79 14.63 -11.07
C LEU A 60 -8.05 14.37 -10.23
N GLU A 61 -9.09 13.89 -10.88
CA GLU A 61 -10.28 13.37 -10.21
C GLU A 61 -10.02 11.96 -9.64
N ARG A 62 -10.81 11.53 -8.66
CA ARG A 62 -10.69 10.23 -7.99
C ARG A 62 -10.52 9.06 -8.97
N ASP A 63 -11.41 8.96 -9.97
CA ASP A 63 -11.42 7.83 -10.89
C ASP A 63 -10.25 7.90 -11.88
N GLN A 64 -9.75 9.10 -12.16
CA GLN A 64 -8.54 9.30 -12.96
C GLN A 64 -7.30 8.83 -12.19
N TYR A 65 -7.14 9.20 -10.91
CA TYR A 65 -6.04 8.69 -10.08
C TYR A 65 -6.03 7.16 -10.00
N LEU A 66 -7.19 6.54 -9.82
CA LEU A 66 -7.32 5.09 -9.72
C LEU A 66 -7.01 4.38 -11.04
N HIS A 67 -7.38 4.96 -12.17
CA HIS A 67 -7.13 4.37 -13.49
C HIS A 67 -5.70 4.63 -13.98
N GLN A 68 -5.24 5.88 -13.91
CA GLN A 68 -3.93 6.28 -14.40
C GLN A 68 -2.82 5.77 -13.48
N GLY A 69 -3.02 5.80 -12.15
CA GLY A 69 -2.01 5.45 -11.17
C GLY A 69 -0.95 6.52 -11.01
N PHE A 70 0.21 6.12 -10.46
CA PHE A 70 1.21 7.05 -9.93
C PHE A 70 2.63 6.80 -10.46
N MET A 71 2.79 5.97 -11.49
CA MET A 71 4.10 5.75 -12.11
C MET A 71 4.62 7.04 -12.75
N PRO A 72 5.86 7.51 -12.44
CA PRO A 72 6.39 8.79 -12.92
C PRO A 72 6.31 8.98 -14.43
N ARG A 73 6.56 7.93 -15.22
CA ARG A 73 6.51 7.98 -16.69
C ARG A 73 5.16 8.37 -17.27
N LEU A 74 4.06 8.19 -16.52
CA LEU A 74 2.73 8.61 -16.95
C LEU A 74 2.54 10.13 -16.93
N TYR A 75 3.44 10.83 -16.23
CA TYR A 75 3.40 12.28 -16.03
C TYR A 75 4.52 13.02 -16.74
N ASP A 76 5.52 12.29 -17.21
CA ASP A 76 6.70 12.82 -17.91
C ASP A 76 6.68 12.55 -19.42
N THR A 77 5.79 11.67 -19.88
CA THR A 77 5.68 11.26 -21.28
C THR A 77 4.23 11.19 -21.73
N GLU A 78 3.97 11.09 -23.04
CA GLU A 78 2.64 10.87 -23.61
C GLU A 78 2.18 9.39 -23.56
N LEU A 79 2.81 8.57 -22.73
CA LEU A 79 2.50 7.16 -22.62
C LEU A 79 1.18 6.95 -21.85
N ASP A 80 0.27 6.18 -22.43
CA ASP A 80 -0.98 5.85 -21.74
C ASP A 80 -0.77 4.73 -20.68
N ALA A 81 -1.65 4.72 -19.67
CA ALA A 81 -1.59 3.78 -18.55
C ALA A 81 -1.64 2.32 -19.01
N LYS A 82 -2.47 1.99 -19.98
CA LYS A 82 -2.66 0.62 -20.48
C LYS A 82 -1.36 0.06 -21.08
N ASN A 83 -0.68 0.84 -21.91
CA ASN A 83 0.59 0.43 -22.52
C ASN A 83 1.68 0.34 -21.45
N LEU A 84 1.77 1.31 -20.54
CA LEU A 84 2.76 1.29 -19.47
C LEU A 84 2.61 0.05 -18.59
N TYR A 85 1.39 -0.24 -18.09
CA TYR A 85 1.19 -1.37 -17.20
C TYR A 85 1.33 -2.72 -17.88
N ARG A 86 0.93 -2.84 -19.16
CA ARG A 86 1.21 -4.05 -19.95
C ARG A 86 2.71 -4.31 -20.03
N ASP A 87 3.50 -3.31 -20.41
CA ASP A 87 4.94 -3.44 -20.60
C ASP A 87 5.66 -3.65 -19.26
N TYR A 88 5.23 -2.94 -18.20
CA TYR A 88 5.74 -3.13 -16.84
C TYR A 88 5.46 -4.54 -16.32
N PHE A 89 4.25 -5.04 -16.51
CA PHE A 89 3.87 -6.39 -16.09
C PHE A 89 4.73 -7.45 -16.82
N SER A 90 4.80 -7.39 -18.15
CA SER A 90 5.54 -8.36 -18.94
C SER A 90 7.05 -8.33 -18.71
N THR A 91 7.64 -7.16 -18.48
CA THR A 91 9.09 -7.03 -18.32
C THR A 91 9.54 -7.26 -16.89
N TYR A 92 8.88 -6.63 -15.92
CA TYR A 92 9.31 -6.69 -14.53
C TYR A 92 8.64 -7.83 -13.76
N VAL A 93 7.31 -7.93 -13.84
CA VAL A 93 6.57 -8.92 -13.02
C VAL A 93 6.74 -10.33 -13.56
N GLU A 94 6.50 -10.54 -14.86
CA GLU A 94 6.61 -11.88 -15.44
C GLU A 94 8.07 -12.32 -15.62
N LYS A 95 8.94 -11.44 -16.06
CA LYS A 95 10.33 -11.83 -16.40
C LYS A 95 11.25 -11.78 -15.18
N ASP A 96 11.37 -10.63 -14.53
CA ASP A 96 12.38 -10.45 -13.49
C ASP A 96 11.99 -11.14 -12.18
N LEU A 97 10.74 -11.00 -11.71
CA LEU A 97 10.30 -11.65 -10.49
C LEU A 97 10.20 -13.16 -10.62
N ARG A 98 9.81 -13.66 -11.80
CA ARG A 98 9.80 -15.09 -12.11
C ARG A 98 11.18 -15.70 -11.96
N LEU A 99 12.25 -15.03 -12.42
CA LEU A 99 13.62 -15.51 -12.28
C LEU A 99 14.05 -15.59 -10.81
N ILE A 100 13.72 -14.57 -10.02
CA ILE A 100 14.01 -14.55 -8.57
C ILE A 100 13.33 -15.71 -7.85
N LEU A 101 12.07 -16.01 -8.21
CA LEU A 101 11.25 -17.04 -7.60
C LEU A 101 11.51 -18.44 -8.17
N ASN A 102 12.29 -18.56 -9.25
CA ASN A 102 12.45 -19.80 -10.00
C ASN A 102 11.09 -20.46 -10.34
N VAL A 103 10.12 -19.65 -10.79
CA VAL A 103 8.76 -20.09 -11.10
C VAL A 103 8.78 -20.99 -12.32
N LYS A 104 8.39 -22.25 -12.14
CA LYS A 104 8.30 -23.23 -13.24
C LYS A 104 7.00 -23.10 -14.03
N ASP A 105 5.90 -22.76 -13.36
CA ASP A 105 4.57 -22.59 -13.95
C ASP A 105 4.19 -21.10 -13.99
N LEU A 106 4.39 -20.49 -15.14
CA LEU A 106 4.08 -19.07 -15.37
C LEU A 106 2.57 -18.82 -15.31
N SER A 107 1.77 -19.75 -15.86
CA SER A 107 0.32 -19.59 -15.87
C SER A 107 -0.27 -19.57 -14.47
N ALA A 108 0.24 -20.44 -13.58
CA ALA A 108 -0.17 -20.43 -12.17
C ALA A 108 0.25 -19.13 -11.46
N PHE A 109 1.43 -18.57 -11.78
CA PHE A 109 1.88 -17.31 -11.20
C PHE A 109 1.05 -16.11 -11.67
N GLU A 110 0.73 -16.03 -12.97
CA GLU A 110 -0.16 -15.01 -13.50
C GLU A 110 -1.57 -15.11 -12.89
N MET A 111 -2.10 -16.34 -12.80
CA MET A 111 -3.40 -16.60 -12.16
C MET A 111 -3.37 -16.14 -10.69
N PHE A 112 -2.27 -16.40 -9.97
CA PHE A 112 -2.10 -15.95 -8.59
C PHE A 112 -2.20 -14.42 -8.48
N ILE A 113 -1.49 -13.67 -9.33
CA ILE A 113 -1.54 -12.20 -9.32
C ILE A 113 -2.96 -11.70 -9.64
N LYS A 114 -3.63 -12.26 -10.65
CA LYS A 114 -5.03 -11.92 -10.99
C LYS A 114 -6.00 -12.23 -9.85
N MET A 115 -5.78 -13.32 -9.12
CA MET A 115 -6.59 -13.65 -7.95
C MET A 115 -6.29 -12.76 -6.75
N LEU A 116 -5.06 -12.26 -6.61
CA LEU A 116 -4.70 -11.29 -5.58
C LEU A 116 -5.40 -9.95 -5.83
N VAL A 117 -5.43 -9.44 -7.07
CA VAL A 117 -6.10 -8.17 -7.35
C VAL A 117 -7.60 -8.23 -7.13
N GLY A 118 -8.24 -9.38 -7.37
CA GLY A 118 -9.64 -9.63 -7.02
C GLY A 118 -9.91 -9.60 -5.50
N ARG A 119 -8.87 -9.52 -4.67
CA ARG A 119 -8.93 -9.47 -3.20
C ARG A 119 -8.30 -8.20 -2.62
N VAL A 120 -8.16 -7.17 -3.42
CA VAL A 120 -7.65 -5.87 -2.98
C VAL A 120 -8.49 -5.32 -1.82
N GLY A 121 -7.84 -4.85 -0.76
CA GLY A 121 -8.51 -4.40 0.48
C GLY A 121 -9.06 -5.53 1.37
N GLN A 122 -8.81 -6.81 1.03
CA GLN A 122 -9.38 -7.96 1.74
C GLN A 122 -8.32 -8.79 2.46
N LEU A 123 -8.76 -9.60 3.41
CA LEU A 123 -7.92 -10.55 4.13
C LEU A 123 -7.45 -11.68 3.19
N ILE A 124 -6.16 -11.98 3.21
CA ILE A 124 -5.59 -13.05 2.41
C ILE A 124 -5.76 -14.39 3.11
N LYS A 125 -6.33 -15.37 2.40
CA LYS A 125 -6.41 -16.77 2.82
C LYS A 125 -5.69 -17.65 1.80
N LEU A 126 -4.39 -17.93 2.02
CA LEU A 126 -3.56 -18.69 1.08
C LEU A 126 -4.07 -20.11 0.84
N SER A 127 -4.72 -20.74 1.82
CA SER A 127 -5.30 -22.07 1.66
C SER A 127 -6.42 -22.12 0.61
N ALA A 128 -7.24 -21.07 0.53
CA ALA A 128 -8.27 -20.98 -0.51
C ALA A 128 -7.64 -20.78 -1.89
N LEU A 129 -6.67 -19.87 -2.01
CA LEU A 129 -5.93 -19.62 -3.25
C LEU A 129 -5.16 -20.86 -3.73
N SER A 130 -4.59 -21.63 -2.81
CA SER A 130 -3.87 -22.88 -3.10
C SER A 130 -4.78 -23.90 -3.82
N ASN A 131 -6.00 -24.05 -3.36
CA ASN A 131 -6.96 -24.97 -3.98
C ASN A 131 -7.37 -24.50 -5.39
N ASP A 132 -7.59 -23.18 -5.55
CA ASP A 132 -8.04 -22.61 -6.82
C ASP A 132 -6.95 -22.65 -7.91
N ILE A 133 -5.67 -22.49 -7.51
CA ILE A 133 -4.53 -22.39 -8.44
C ILE A 133 -3.85 -23.76 -8.65
N GLY A 134 -4.03 -24.71 -7.73
CA GLY A 134 -3.35 -26.00 -7.78
C GLY A 134 -1.88 -25.98 -7.33
N VAL A 135 -1.49 -24.93 -6.57
CA VAL A 135 -0.13 -24.73 -6.06
C VAL A 135 -0.15 -24.74 -4.54
N SER A 136 0.89 -25.30 -3.89
CA SER A 136 0.95 -25.37 -2.43
C SER A 136 0.88 -24.00 -1.75
N SER A 137 0.23 -23.91 -0.59
CA SER A 137 0.17 -22.67 0.21
C SER A 137 1.56 -22.15 0.58
N GLN A 138 2.56 -23.05 0.72
CA GLN A 138 3.93 -22.68 0.98
C GLN A 138 4.56 -21.93 -0.21
N THR A 139 4.34 -22.43 -1.43
CA THR A 139 4.80 -21.79 -2.67
C THR A 139 4.13 -20.42 -2.84
N LEU A 140 2.80 -20.34 -2.62
CA LEU A 140 2.08 -19.05 -2.69
C LEU A 140 2.58 -18.06 -1.64
N SER A 141 2.96 -18.52 -0.44
CA SER A 141 3.57 -17.68 0.60
C SER A 141 4.93 -17.12 0.15
N GLN A 142 5.75 -17.92 -0.53
CA GLN A 142 7.02 -17.47 -1.10
C GLN A 142 6.79 -16.41 -2.20
N TRP A 143 5.86 -16.67 -3.12
CA TRP A 143 5.49 -15.73 -4.17
C TRP A 143 5.00 -14.40 -3.59
N LEU A 144 4.12 -14.46 -2.60
CA LEU A 144 3.61 -13.29 -1.91
C LEU A 144 4.73 -12.47 -1.25
N SER A 145 5.69 -13.14 -0.60
CA SER A 145 6.83 -12.47 0.05
C SER A 145 7.75 -11.77 -0.95
N VAL A 146 7.97 -12.35 -2.13
CA VAL A 146 8.77 -11.68 -3.18
C VAL A 146 8.00 -10.52 -3.81
N LEU A 147 6.69 -10.65 -4.07
CA LEU A 147 5.88 -9.54 -4.55
C LEU A 147 5.90 -8.36 -3.57
N GLU A 148 5.89 -8.62 -2.27
CA GLU A 148 6.00 -7.59 -1.24
C GLU A 148 7.41 -6.99 -1.18
N ALA A 149 8.46 -7.81 -1.19
CA ALA A 149 9.86 -7.37 -1.22
C ALA A 149 10.20 -6.55 -2.46
N SER A 150 9.48 -6.78 -3.56
CA SER A 150 9.62 -6.06 -4.84
C SER A 150 8.66 -4.86 -4.97
N PHE A 151 7.96 -4.51 -3.89
CA PHE A 151 7.00 -3.40 -3.83
C PHE A 151 5.89 -3.46 -4.91
N ILE A 152 5.46 -4.66 -5.30
CA ILE A 152 4.23 -4.83 -6.10
C ILE A 152 3.00 -4.77 -5.21
N ILE A 153 3.12 -5.37 -4.03
CA ILE A 153 2.07 -5.39 -3.03
C ILE A 153 2.57 -4.89 -1.68
N PHE A 154 1.63 -4.49 -0.85
CA PHE A 154 1.80 -4.18 0.55
C PHE A 154 0.80 -4.98 1.37
N ARG A 155 1.24 -5.57 2.48
CA ARG A 155 0.37 -6.30 3.41
C ARG A 155 0.20 -5.49 4.68
N LEU A 156 -1.00 -4.97 4.88
CA LEU A 156 -1.35 -4.22 6.07
C LEU A 156 -1.61 -5.21 7.23
N PRO A 157 -0.85 -5.17 8.33
CA PRO A 157 -1.06 -6.03 9.48
C PRO A 157 -2.27 -5.59 10.30
N CYS A 158 -2.90 -6.55 11.01
CA CYS A 158 -3.90 -6.23 12.01
C CYS A 158 -3.24 -5.63 13.25
N TYR A 159 -3.85 -4.60 13.83
CA TYR A 159 -3.42 -4.05 15.12
C TYR A 159 -3.76 -5.03 16.25
N PHE A 160 -2.75 -5.38 17.05
CA PHE A 160 -2.89 -6.27 18.19
C PHE A 160 -2.54 -5.51 19.46
N GLU A 161 -3.53 -5.19 20.25
CA GLU A 161 -3.35 -4.85 21.65
C GLU A 161 -4.16 -5.86 22.48
N ASN A 162 -3.73 -6.16 23.71
CA ASN A 162 -4.41 -7.09 24.61
C ASN A 162 -5.75 -6.52 25.13
N PHE A 163 -6.67 -6.17 24.22
CA PHE A 163 -8.02 -5.74 24.58
C PHE A 163 -8.93 -6.91 25.01
N GLY A 164 -8.34 -8.08 25.35
CA GLY A 164 -9.09 -9.26 25.82
C GLY A 164 -9.92 -9.96 24.75
N LYS A 165 -9.80 -9.58 23.47
CA LYS A 165 -10.52 -10.16 22.35
C LYS A 165 -9.62 -10.92 21.39
N ARG A 166 -10.13 -12.02 20.80
CA ARG A 166 -9.46 -12.71 19.71
C ARG A 166 -9.49 -11.84 18.45
N LEU A 167 -8.33 -11.33 18.03
CA LEU A 167 -8.17 -10.57 16.80
C LEU A 167 -7.81 -11.48 15.62
N VAL A 168 -8.10 -11.02 14.42
CA VAL A 168 -7.80 -11.75 13.18
C VAL A 168 -6.30 -11.63 12.88
N LYS A 169 -5.59 -12.76 12.79
CA LYS A 169 -4.15 -12.79 12.49
C LYS A 169 -3.82 -12.56 11.01
N SER A 170 -4.81 -12.54 10.13
CA SER A 170 -4.62 -12.34 8.69
C SER A 170 -4.29 -10.90 8.37
N GLN A 171 -3.61 -10.66 7.24
CA GLN A 171 -3.25 -9.35 6.73
C GLN A 171 -4.18 -8.96 5.58
N LYS A 172 -4.49 -7.65 5.44
CA LYS A 172 -5.15 -7.11 4.24
C LYS A 172 -4.12 -6.90 3.13
N LEU A 173 -4.52 -7.12 1.88
CA LEU A 173 -3.68 -6.97 0.70
C LEU A 173 -3.96 -5.67 -0.03
N TYR A 174 -2.90 -4.96 -0.41
CA TYR A 174 -2.96 -3.78 -1.25
C TYR A 174 -1.87 -3.83 -2.32
N PHE A 175 -2.15 -3.26 -3.50
CA PHE A 175 -1.16 -3.03 -4.54
C PHE A 175 -0.54 -1.65 -4.34
N THR A 176 0.78 -1.56 -4.35
CA THR A 176 1.49 -0.29 -4.16
C THR A 176 1.26 0.70 -5.29
N GLU A 177 0.78 0.19 -6.43
CA GLU A 177 0.42 0.97 -7.60
C GLU A 177 -1.07 0.72 -7.96
N PRO A 178 -1.98 1.65 -7.60
CA PRO A 178 -3.41 1.49 -7.86
C PRO A 178 -3.75 1.32 -9.34
N GLY A 179 -3.05 2.02 -10.24
CA GLY A 179 -3.26 1.89 -11.68
C GLY A 179 -2.93 0.50 -12.23
N LEU A 180 -1.89 -0.15 -11.67
CA LEU A 180 -1.58 -1.54 -11.99
C LEU A 180 -2.73 -2.47 -11.54
N ALA A 181 -3.30 -2.23 -10.37
CA ALA A 181 -4.44 -3.00 -9.89
C ALA A 181 -5.67 -2.83 -10.81
N ALA A 182 -5.98 -1.60 -11.21
CA ALA A 182 -7.06 -1.31 -12.15
C ALA A 182 -6.83 -1.99 -13.51
N TRP A 183 -5.61 -1.92 -14.04
CA TRP A 183 -5.23 -2.59 -15.29
C TRP A 183 -5.38 -4.12 -15.21
N LEU A 184 -4.92 -4.75 -14.12
CA LEU A 184 -5.06 -6.19 -13.89
C LEU A 184 -6.52 -6.66 -13.80
N LEU A 185 -7.44 -5.78 -13.35
CA LEU A 185 -8.88 -6.02 -13.35
C LEU A 185 -9.52 -5.81 -14.73
N GLY A 186 -8.75 -5.38 -15.73
CA GLY A 186 -9.26 -5.11 -17.08
C GLY A 186 -10.04 -3.81 -17.21
N ILE A 187 -9.86 -2.87 -16.29
CA ILE A 187 -10.46 -1.53 -16.35
C ILE A 187 -9.70 -0.72 -17.39
N ASN A 188 -10.40 -0.26 -18.44
CA ASN A 188 -9.81 0.39 -19.61
C ASN A 188 -10.05 1.90 -19.68
N SER A 189 -10.88 2.46 -18.80
CA SER A 189 -11.12 3.91 -18.72
C SER A 189 -11.49 4.34 -17.29
N PRO A 190 -11.31 5.63 -16.94
CA PRO A 190 -11.68 6.14 -15.62
C PRO A 190 -13.18 5.94 -15.29
N GLU A 191 -14.07 6.03 -16.28
CA GLU A 191 -15.52 5.90 -16.09
C GLU A 191 -15.95 4.49 -15.70
N GLN A 192 -15.10 3.49 -15.92
CA GLN A 192 -15.35 2.11 -15.50
C GLN A 192 -15.04 1.90 -14.01
N ILE A 193 -14.15 2.69 -13.43
CA ILE A 193 -13.71 2.56 -12.03
C ILE A 193 -14.90 2.53 -11.07
N SER A 194 -15.75 3.55 -11.10
CA SER A 194 -16.87 3.67 -10.17
C SER A 194 -17.99 2.64 -10.37
N ARG A 195 -17.97 1.91 -11.50
CA ARG A 195 -18.93 0.84 -11.83
C ARG A 195 -18.39 -0.55 -11.50
N ASP A 196 -17.10 -0.67 -11.19
CA ASP A 196 -16.48 -1.95 -10.86
C ASP A 196 -16.94 -2.44 -9.47
N PRO A 197 -17.30 -3.71 -9.32
CA PRO A 197 -17.66 -4.27 -8.01
C PRO A 197 -16.57 -4.13 -6.93
N LEU A 198 -15.30 -4.01 -7.33
CA LEU A 198 -14.16 -3.82 -6.43
C LEU A 198 -13.80 -2.35 -6.21
N PHE A 199 -14.62 -1.41 -6.69
CA PHE A 199 -14.38 0.02 -6.52
C PHE A 199 -14.05 0.42 -5.08
N GLY A 200 -14.79 -0.08 -4.09
CA GLY A 200 -14.52 0.20 -2.67
C GLY A 200 -13.11 -0.23 -2.25
N GLY A 201 -12.71 -1.45 -2.65
CA GLY A 201 -11.37 -1.98 -2.38
C GLY A 201 -10.26 -1.22 -3.13
N LEU A 202 -10.50 -0.80 -4.37
CA LEU A 202 -9.56 0.03 -5.14
C LEU A 202 -9.36 1.41 -4.51
N PHE A 203 -10.45 2.04 -4.06
CA PHE A 203 -10.37 3.32 -3.38
C PHE A 203 -9.66 3.20 -2.02
N GLU A 204 -10.00 2.20 -1.22
CA GLU A 204 -9.31 1.88 0.03
C GLU A 204 -7.82 1.65 -0.23
N ASN A 205 -7.47 0.89 -1.28
CA ASN A 205 -6.09 0.66 -1.70
C ASN A 205 -5.33 1.97 -1.95
N MET A 206 -5.91 2.89 -2.71
CA MET A 206 -5.27 4.18 -3.00
C MET A 206 -4.99 4.95 -1.72
N VAL A 207 -5.96 5.09 -0.83
CA VAL A 207 -5.81 5.84 0.43
C VAL A 207 -4.78 5.19 1.36
N VAL A 208 -4.80 3.85 1.52
CA VAL A 208 -3.82 3.13 2.34
C VAL A 208 -2.41 3.29 1.78
N VAL A 209 -2.25 3.23 0.45
CA VAL A 209 -0.94 3.40 -0.19
C VAL A 209 -0.48 4.86 -0.11
N GLU A 210 -1.36 5.85 -0.20
CA GLU A 210 -1.00 7.26 0.04
C GLU A 210 -0.50 7.47 1.48
N ALA A 211 -1.15 6.85 2.47
CA ALA A 211 -0.67 6.86 3.85
C ALA A 211 0.72 6.22 3.97
N LEU A 212 0.94 5.07 3.31
CA LEU A 212 2.24 4.40 3.27
C LEU A 212 3.33 5.27 2.63
N LYS A 213 3.04 5.89 1.48
CA LYS A 213 3.97 6.79 0.78
C LYS A 213 4.37 7.97 1.66
N HIS A 214 3.39 8.60 2.33
CA HIS A 214 3.66 9.71 3.24
C HIS A 214 4.68 9.34 4.32
N ARG A 215 4.50 8.18 4.98
CA ARG A 215 5.42 7.69 6.01
C ARG A 215 6.82 7.38 5.45
N LEU A 216 6.87 6.67 4.33
CA LEU A 216 8.15 6.29 3.71
C LEU A 216 8.91 7.51 3.16
N ASN A 217 8.22 8.47 2.55
CA ASN A 217 8.81 9.71 2.04
C ASN A 217 9.40 10.59 3.16
N SER A 218 8.84 10.48 4.38
CA SER A 218 9.39 11.12 5.58
C SER A 218 10.54 10.32 6.22
N GLY A 219 10.94 9.18 5.64
CA GLY A 219 11.97 8.30 6.18
C GLY A 219 11.56 7.55 7.44
N GLU A 220 10.26 7.45 7.70
CA GLU A 220 9.71 6.86 8.91
C GLU A 220 9.20 5.45 8.70
N MET A 221 9.07 4.71 9.80
CA MET A 221 8.39 3.42 9.78
C MET A 221 6.90 3.62 9.47
N PRO A 222 6.26 2.71 8.73
CA PRO A 222 4.84 2.87 8.35
C PRO A 222 3.91 3.09 9.55
N GLU A 223 4.04 2.30 10.62
CA GLU A 223 3.16 2.33 11.81
C GLU A 223 1.67 2.31 11.45
N LEU A 224 1.35 1.60 10.36
CA LEU A 224 0.04 1.46 9.77
C LEU A 224 -0.51 0.05 10.00
N TYR A 225 -1.76 -0.02 10.38
CA TYR A 225 -2.47 -1.26 10.73
C TYR A 225 -3.92 -1.15 10.24
N PHE A 226 -4.65 -2.25 10.20
CA PHE A 226 -6.12 -2.23 10.26
C PHE A 226 -6.57 -2.80 11.60
N LEU A 227 -7.79 -2.54 12.00
CA LEU A 227 -8.38 -3.14 13.17
C LEU A 227 -9.64 -3.91 12.77
N ARG A 228 -9.74 -5.16 13.22
CA ARG A 228 -10.94 -5.95 13.08
C ARG A 228 -11.09 -6.91 14.25
N ASP A 229 -12.20 -6.79 14.98
CA ASP A 229 -12.51 -7.71 16.06
C ASP A 229 -13.39 -8.88 15.58
N SER A 230 -13.61 -9.83 16.48
CA SER A 230 -14.45 -11.01 16.20
C SER A 230 -15.94 -10.71 16.12
N GLN A 231 -16.38 -9.50 16.49
CA GLN A 231 -17.77 -9.05 16.45
C GLN A 231 -18.07 -8.19 15.21
N GLY A 232 -17.06 -8.01 14.33
CA GLY A 232 -17.20 -7.24 13.09
C GLY A 232 -16.99 -5.74 13.25
N LEU A 233 -16.51 -5.27 14.42
CA LEU A 233 -16.05 -3.90 14.55
C LEU A 233 -14.73 -3.74 13.80
N GLU A 234 -14.67 -2.81 12.86
CA GLU A 234 -13.54 -2.61 11.96
C GLU A 234 -13.19 -1.13 11.85
N ALA A 235 -11.89 -0.84 11.69
CA ALA A 235 -11.37 0.38 11.11
C ALA A 235 -10.46 -0.02 9.94
N ASP A 236 -10.69 0.61 8.78
CA ASP A 236 -9.99 0.26 7.53
C ASP A 236 -8.49 0.49 7.65
N LEU A 237 -8.10 1.61 8.30
CA LEU A 237 -6.72 1.95 8.60
C LEU A 237 -6.62 2.47 10.04
N VAL A 238 -5.53 2.13 10.72
CA VAL A 238 -5.16 2.66 12.04
C VAL A 238 -3.72 3.13 11.96
N PHE A 239 -3.48 4.39 12.21
CA PHE A 239 -2.14 4.95 12.35
C PHE A 239 -1.76 5.01 13.83
N ARG A 240 -0.61 4.43 14.18
CA ARG A 240 -0.05 4.53 15.52
C ARG A 240 0.84 5.77 15.61
N ALA A 241 0.28 6.88 16.09
CA ALA A 241 1.03 8.12 16.25
C ALA A 241 2.08 8.01 17.36
N ASN A 242 1.76 7.31 18.45
CA ASN A 242 2.68 6.97 19.54
C ASN A 242 2.14 5.78 20.35
N HIS A 243 2.75 5.49 21.52
CA HIS A 243 2.37 4.35 22.37
C HIS A 243 0.91 4.46 22.87
N ASP A 244 0.45 5.67 23.15
CA ASP A 244 -0.85 5.91 23.81
C ASP A 244 -1.90 6.49 22.87
N GLN A 245 -1.56 6.72 21.60
CA GLN A 245 -2.46 7.33 20.63
C GLN A 245 -2.51 6.53 19.33
N LEU A 246 -3.72 6.06 19.04
CA LEU A 246 -4.10 5.37 17.81
C LEU A 246 -5.13 6.21 17.07
N ILE A 247 -4.88 6.47 15.83
CA ILE A 247 -5.78 7.25 14.96
C ILE A 247 -6.49 6.28 14.02
N PRO A 248 -7.75 5.88 14.32
CA PRO A 248 -8.54 5.06 13.43
C PRO A 248 -9.09 5.89 12.29
N ILE A 249 -9.06 5.32 11.10
CA ILE A 249 -9.46 5.95 9.86
C ILE A 249 -10.43 5.01 9.13
N GLU A 250 -11.60 5.52 8.81
CA GLU A 250 -12.58 4.87 7.94
C GLU A 250 -12.43 5.43 6.53
N ILE A 251 -12.50 4.57 5.50
CA ILE A 251 -12.26 4.96 4.11
C ILE A 251 -13.52 4.71 3.28
N LYS A 252 -14.02 5.75 2.60
CA LYS A 252 -15.27 5.69 1.81
C LYS A 252 -15.10 6.32 0.43
N GLY A 253 -15.24 5.52 -0.62
CA GLY A 253 -15.14 5.99 -2.00
C GLY A 253 -16.28 6.92 -2.47
N GLY A 254 -17.35 7.05 -1.69
CA GLY A 254 -18.49 7.92 -2.02
C GLY A 254 -18.13 9.41 -1.93
N MET A 255 -18.74 10.21 -2.80
CA MET A 255 -18.56 11.68 -2.82
C MET A 255 -19.56 12.39 -1.91
N THR A 256 -20.69 11.74 -1.61
CA THR A 256 -21.73 12.32 -0.75
C THR A 256 -21.41 12.03 0.71
N TRP A 257 -21.38 13.10 1.51
CA TRP A 257 -21.21 12.99 2.95
C TRP A 257 -22.36 12.19 3.59
N ASN A 258 -22.00 11.32 4.56
CA ASN A 258 -22.97 10.57 5.35
C ASN A 258 -22.44 10.39 6.78
N LYS A 259 -23.26 10.78 7.76
CA LYS A 259 -22.94 10.63 9.18
C LYS A 259 -22.67 9.17 9.58
N ASP A 260 -23.28 8.21 8.88
CA ASP A 260 -23.11 6.78 9.16
C ASP A 260 -21.67 6.27 8.92
N PHE A 261 -20.85 7.02 8.18
CA PHE A 261 -19.45 6.66 7.96
C PHE A 261 -18.61 6.63 9.24
N CYS A 262 -18.97 7.39 10.27
CA CYS A 262 -18.23 7.42 11.54
C CYS A 262 -18.71 6.39 12.58
N LYS A 263 -19.72 5.56 12.29
CA LYS A 263 -20.31 4.63 13.27
C LYS A 263 -19.31 3.72 13.99
N ASN A 264 -18.39 3.13 13.25
CA ASN A 264 -17.39 2.23 13.82
C ASN A 264 -16.35 3.00 14.65
N LEU A 265 -15.94 4.16 14.17
CA LEU A 265 -14.97 5.01 14.87
C LEU A 265 -15.52 5.48 16.21
N LEU A 266 -16.80 5.90 16.26
CA LEU A 266 -17.48 6.27 17.51
C LEU A 266 -17.61 5.11 18.49
N LYS A 267 -17.71 3.86 18.02
CA LYS A 267 -17.67 2.68 18.89
C LYS A 267 -16.26 2.44 19.44
N LEU A 268 -15.21 2.63 18.62
CA LEU A 268 -13.83 2.49 19.06
C LEU A 268 -13.47 3.50 20.13
N GLN A 269 -13.89 4.77 20.01
CA GLN A 269 -13.70 5.80 21.04
C GLN A 269 -14.28 5.39 22.41
N LYS A 270 -15.42 4.69 22.42
CA LYS A 270 -16.05 4.20 23.66
C LYS A 270 -15.31 3.01 24.29
N ILE A 271 -14.49 2.29 23.51
CA ILE A 271 -13.75 1.10 23.98
C ILE A 271 -12.45 1.50 24.66
N SER A 272 -11.74 2.50 24.13
CA SER A 272 -10.46 2.91 24.68
C SER A 272 -10.19 4.39 24.43
N PRO A 273 -9.64 5.11 25.43
CA PRO A 273 -9.22 6.50 25.27
C PRO A 273 -8.07 6.68 24.26
N LYS A 274 -7.39 5.60 23.85
CA LYS A 274 -6.37 5.65 22.80
C LYS A 274 -6.94 6.06 21.44
N PHE A 275 -8.24 5.89 21.23
CA PHE A 275 -8.98 6.26 20.02
C PHE A 275 -9.73 7.59 20.17
N ASP A 276 -9.17 8.56 20.89
CA ASP A 276 -9.80 9.85 21.16
C ASP A 276 -10.07 10.69 19.91
N LYS A 277 -9.25 10.50 18.86
CA LYS A 277 -9.38 11.12 17.56
C LYS A 277 -9.62 10.07 16.48
N GLY A 278 -10.30 10.46 15.43
CA GLY A 278 -10.50 9.60 14.27
C GLY A 278 -10.83 10.41 13.01
N TYR A 279 -10.67 9.80 11.86
CA TYR A 279 -10.93 10.44 10.58
C TYR A 279 -11.76 9.56 9.66
N VAL A 280 -12.62 10.20 8.88
CA VAL A 280 -13.22 9.58 7.70
C VAL A 280 -12.54 10.20 6.47
N VAL A 281 -11.77 9.40 5.75
CA VAL A 281 -11.18 9.78 4.46
C VAL A 281 -12.15 9.37 3.36
N TYR A 282 -12.63 10.34 2.57
CA TYR A 282 -13.63 10.05 1.55
C TYR A 282 -13.45 10.90 0.28
N ALA A 283 -14.23 10.65 -0.75
CA ALA A 283 -14.07 11.34 -2.02
C ALA A 283 -14.85 12.67 -2.15
N GLY A 284 -15.55 13.11 -1.10
CA GLY A 284 -16.29 14.37 -1.12
C GLY A 284 -15.47 15.55 -0.60
N GLU A 285 -15.98 16.76 -0.85
CA GLU A 285 -15.29 18.01 -0.54
C GLU A 285 -15.65 18.60 0.84
N LEU A 286 -16.75 18.14 1.45
CA LEU A 286 -17.18 18.65 2.75
C LEU A 286 -16.27 18.09 3.85
N THR A 287 -15.85 18.93 4.79
CA THR A 287 -14.98 18.56 5.91
C THR A 287 -15.67 18.77 7.28
N PRO A 288 -16.86 18.20 7.51
CA PRO A 288 -17.52 18.33 8.80
C PRO A 288 -16.78 17.56 9.89
N GLU A 289 -17.12 17.89 11.14
CA GLU A 289 -16.71 17.13 12.31
C GLU A 289 -17.95 16.60 13.01
N VAL A 290 -17.92 15.34 13.41
CA VAL A 290 -19.03 14.65 14.10
C VAL A 290 -18.47 13.95 15.33
N ASP A 291 -18.81 14.44 16.52
CA ASP A 291 -18.41 13.84 17.80
C ASP A 291 -16.88 13.55 17.88
N GLY A 292 -16.05 14.49 17.42
CA GLY A 292 -14.58 14.36 17.41
C GLY A 292 -14.01 13.59 16.23
N ILE A 293 -14.85 13.07 15.33
CA ILE A 293 -14.41 12.44 14.08
C ILE A 293 -14.43 13.49 12.96
N LYS A 294 -13.27 13.71 12.33
CA LYS A 294 -13.14 14.67 11.22
C LYS A 294 -13.25 13.98 9.87
N PHE A 295 -13.93 14.63 8.95
CA PHE A 295 -13.99 14.21 7.55
C PHE A 295 -12.98 14.98 6.74
N VAL A 296 -12.22 14.27 5.90
CA VAL A 296 -11.19 14.86 5.02
C VAL A 296 -11.31 14.28 3.62
N ASN A 297 -10.98 15.09 2.62
CA ASN A 297 -10.88 14.60 1.25
C ASN A 297 -9.69 13.64 1.11
N PHE A 298 -9.81 12.62 0.28
CA PHE A 298 -8.73 11.63 0.06
C PHE A 298 -7.42 12.27 -0.43
N LYS A 299 -7.50 13.41 -1.12
CA LYS A 299 -6.32 14.16 -1.58
C LYS A 299 -5.48 14.70 -0.42
N ASP A 300 -6.05 14.79 0.76
CA ASP A 300 -5.41 15.30 1.97
C ASP A 300 -5.09 14.17 2.98
N THR A 301 -5.03 12.92 2.54
CA THR A 301 -4.72 11.74 3.38
C THR A 301 -3.44 11.94 4.20
N ALA A 302 -2.42 12.57 3.66
CA ALA A 302 -1.17 12.88 4.38
C ALA A 302 -1.40 13.69 5.67
N SER A 303 -2.39 14.59 5.70
CA SER A 303 -2.67 15.47 6.84
C SER A 303 -3.20 14.73 8.08
N VAL A 304 -3.74 13.51 7.92
CA VAL A 304 -4.27 12.73 9.04
C VAL A 304 -3.18 11.90 9.75
N LEU A 305 -1.97 11.90 9.23
CA LEU A 305 -0.81 11.13 9.73
C LEU A 305 0.26 12.03 10.38
N SER A 306 -0.03 13.30 10.53
CA SER A 306 0.87 14.33 11.07
C SER A 306 0.66 14.55 12.55
#